data_acf6e7f27fe1deec07c2eaa11d01a930
#
_entry.id   acf6e7f27fe1deec07c2eaa11d01a930
#
_cell.length_a   1.000
_cell.length_b   1.000
_cell.length_c   1.000
_cell.angle_alpha   90.00
_cell.angle_beta   90.00
_cell.angle_gamma   90.00
#
_symmetry.space_group_name_H-M   'P 1'
#
loop_
_entity.id
_entity.type
_entity.pdbx_description
1 polymer ?
#
loop_
_entity_poly.entity_id
_entity_poly.type
_entity_poly.pdbx_seq_one_letter_code
_entity_poly.pdbx_strand_id
1 'polypeptide(L)'
;MLMAPRPGDAATQRTILAGGETDLPNDTPSGRLDTEGTFGFVGALAISSVGGNYKGSAVALSREWVLTAGHNADLNDDGLPDALWGGTFNLPGYGSFGVAQAFTHSSFTGFASPSVNDDLALLHLAVPLPIGMGFPTLGSSAGIGDFITLVGFGRSGYGSYGYTTNASLTDRRYGSNVIDSFQLDDEGSGRAEVFRYDFDAPTTTGLVGGSLGNDIETIIGPGDSGGAALRQTANGWELVGINTFTEGYGGRFGDTGGGVLVAPYADWIYQTTGIPEPGWVGMLMISMILANGYRSRVWRHSKAPTE
;
A
#
# COMPACT_ATOMS: atom_id res chain seq x y z
N MET A 1 -24.26 18.47 0.94
CA MET A 1 -24.71 17.09 0.75
C MET A 1 -24.10 16.62 -0.56
N LEU A 2 -22.83 16.17 -0.51
CA LEU A 2 -22.16 15.58 -1.67
C LEU A 2 -22.70 14.15 -1.79
N MET A 3 -23.34 13.86 -2.90
CA MET A 3 -23.76 12.51 -3.24
C MET A 3 -22.53 11.62 -3.42
N ALA A 4 -22.54 10.45 -2.81
CA ALA A 4 -21.60 9.39 -3.17
C ALA A 4 -21.75 9.09 -4.67
N PRO A 5 -20.67 8.84 -5.42
CA PRO A 5 -20.73 8.49 -6.82
C PRO A 5 -21.58 7.22 -7.00
N ARG A 6 -22.49 7.23 -7.97
CA ARG A 6 -23.31 6.06 -8.31
C ARG A 6 -22.42 5.00 -8.96
N PRO A 7 -22.72 3.71 -8.81
CA PRO A 7 -22.11 2.65 -9.61
C PRO A 7 -22.48 2.88 -11.08
N GLY A 8 -21.66 3.52 -11.85
CA GLY A 8 -21.91 3.95 -13.23
C GLY A 8 -21.19 5.23 -13.62
N ASP A 9 -20.78 6.05 -12.63
CA ASP A 9 -19.94 7.25 -12.85
C ASP A 9 -18.44 6.95 -12.63
N ALA A 10 -18.07 5.68 -12.44
CA ALA A 10 -16.70 5.25 -12.39
C ALA A 10 -16.09 5.44 -13.79
N ALA A 11 -15.47 6.59 -14.02
CA ALA A 11 -14.45 6.69 -15.04
C ALA A 11 -13.49 5.53 -14.80
N THR A 12 -13.63 4.49 -15.62
CA THR A 12 -12.76 3.35 -15.86
C THR A 12 -11.56 3.27 -14.92
N GLN A 13 -11.74 2.71 -13.70
CA GLN A 13 -10.64 2.37 -12.80
C GLN A 13 -9.89 1.19 -13.40
N ARG A 14 -8.62 1.37 -13.69
CA ARG A 14 -7.83 0.47 -14.53
C ARG A 14 -6.63 -0.07 -13.75
N THR A 15 -6.21 -1.24 -14.02
CA THR A 15 -5.60 -2.22 -13.12
C THR A 15 -4.08 -2.40 -13.28
N ILE A 16 -3.39 -2.83 -12.23
CA ILE A 16 -1.97 -3.23 -12.24
C ILE A 16 -1.73 -4.33 -13.28
N LEU A 17 -2.54 -5.37 -13.23
CA LEU A 17 -2.65 -6.37 -14.29
C LEU A 17 -4.02 -6.25 -14.94
N ALA A 18 -4.06 -6.36 -16.27
CA ALA A 18 -5.29 -6.30 -17.01
C ALA A 18 -6.21 -7.49 -16.74
N GLY A 19 -7.36 -7.24 -16.12
CA GLY A 19 -8.41 -8.25 -15.92
C GLY A 19 -9.17 -8.60 -17.19
N GLY A 20 -8.83 -8.02 -18.33
CA GLY A 20 -9.54 -8.22 -19.56
C GLY A 20 -8.92 -9.22 -20.53
N GLU A 21 -9.64 -9.45 -21.61
CA GLU A 21 -9.15 -10.13 -22.79
C GLU A 21 -8.47 -9.12 -23.73
N THR A 22 -7.48 -9.58 -24.52
CA THR A 22 -6.68 -8.71 -25.42
C THR A 22 -7.49 -7.94 -26.46
N ASP A 23 -8.68 -8.37 -26.75
CA ASP A 23 -9.58 -7.81 -27.78
C ASP A 23 -10.55 -6.77 -27.22
N LEU A 24 -10.53 -6.49 -25.93
CA LEU A 24 -11.34 -5.43 -25.32
C LEU A 24 -10.58 -4.10 -25.39
N PRO A 25 -11.05 -3.11 -26.13
CA PRO A 25 -10.27 -1.91 -26.46
C PRO A 25 -9.90 -1.03 -25.26
N ASN A 26 -10.52 -1.25 -24.09
CA ASN A 26 -10.30 -0.44 -22.90
C ASN A 26 -9.42 -1.11 -21.83
N ASP A 27 -9.13 -2.38 -21.98
CA ASP A 27 -8.39 -3.15 -20.98
C ASP A 27 -6.96 -3.46 -21.44
N THR A 28 -6.07 -2.50 -21.26
CA THR A 28 -4.67 -2.61 -21.66
C THR A 28 -3.73 -2.20 -20.51
N PRO A 29 -2.51 -2.76 -20.42
CA PRO A 29 -1.53 -2.33 -19.42
C PRO A 29 -1.26 -0.82 -19.40
N SER A 30 -1.32 -0.15 -20.56
CA SER A 30 -1.17 1.30 -20.66
C SER A 30 -2.40 2.06 -20.16
N GLY A 31 -3.58 1.49 -20.30
CA GLY A 31 -4.83 2.07 -19.78
C GLY A 31 -4.90 2.10 -18.25
N ARG A 32 -3.97 1.46 -17.56
CA ARG A 32 -3.90 1.30 -16.10
C ARG A 32 -2.84 2.15 -15.43
N LEU A 33 -2.21 3.01 -16.19
CA LEU A 33 -1.27 3.97 -15.66
C LEU A 33 -2.01 5.03 -14.82
N ASP A 34 -1.47 5.33 -13.65
CA ASP A 34 -1.89 6.48 -12.84
C ASP A 34 -1.35 7.77 -13.45
N THR A 35 -1.99 8.24 -14.50
CA THR A 35 -1.62 9.46 -15.24
C THR A 35 -1.96 10.73 -14.48
N GLU A 36 -2.94 10.67 -13.59
CA GLU A 36 -3.38 11.81 -12.79
C GLU A 36 -2.55 11.99 -11.51
N GLY A 37 -1.70 11.02 -11.16
CA GLY A 37 -0.89 11.06 -9.95
C GLY A 37 -1.69 10.89 -8.66
N THR A 38 -2.85 10.24 -8.73
CA THR A 38 -3.75 9.99 -7.59
C THR A 38 -3.04 9.28 -6.45
N PHE A 39 -2.14 8.35 -6.78
CA PHE A 39 -1.38 7.54 -5.83
C PHE A 39 0.07 8.02 -5.72
N GLY A 40 0.29 9.34 -5.75
CA GLY A 40 1.62 9.95 -5.73
C GLY A 40 2.52 9.55 -4.57
N PHE A 41 1.97 8.97 -3.52
CA PHE A 41 2.68 8.41 -2.36
C PHE A 41 3.16 6.95 -2.56
N VAL A 42 2.79 6.27 -3.64
CA VAL A 42 3.32 4.95 -4.00
C VAL A 42 4.44 5.13 -5.02
N GLY A 43 5.59 4.55 -4.75
CA GLY A 43 6.78 4.65 -5.61
C GLY A 43 7.40 3.28 -5.91
N ALA A 44 8.28 3.25 -6.92
CA ALA A 44 9.05 2.07 -7.25
C ALA A 44 10.31 1.99 -6.40
N LEU A 45 10.66 0.78 -5.96
CA LEU A 45 11.98 0.48 -5.37
C LEU A 45 12.92 -0.08 -6.44
N ALA A 46 14.09 0.55 -6.59
CA ALA A 46 15.23 -0.07 -7.24
C ALA A 46 16.15 -0.60 -6.14
N ILE A 47 16.34 -1.90 -6.10
CA ILE A 47 17.07 -2.62 -5.05
C ILE A 47 18.34 -3.18 -5.65
N SER A 48 19.49 -2.90 -5.03
CA SER A 48 20.79 -3.44 -5.43
C SER A 48 21.39 -4.25 -4.31
N SER A 49 21.73 -5.50 -4.59
CA SER A 49 22.42 -6.39 -3.65
C SER A 49 23.51 -7.17 -4.36
N VAL A 50 24.26 -7.97 -3.59
CA VAL A 50 25.27 -8.88 -4.15
C VAL A 50 24.67 -9.89 -5.13
N GLY A 51 23.39 -10.26 -4.94
CA GLY A 51 22.66 -11.20 -5.80
C GLY A 51 22.13 -10.59 -7.11
N GLY A 52 22.17 -9.27 -7.28
CA GLY A 52 21.67 -8.60 -8.49
C GLY A 52 20.84 -7.36 -8.22
N ASN A 53 20.18 -6.87 -9.27
CA ASN A 53 19.29 -5.73 -9.21
C ASN A 53 17.84 -6.20 -9.33
N TYR A 54 17.00 -5.74 -8.40
CA TYR A 54 15.60 -6.10 -8.30
C TYR A 54 14.73 -4.85 -8.37
N LYS A 55 13.45 -5.04 -8.62
CA LYS A 55 12.44 -3.99 -8.57
C LYS A 55 11.32 -4.43 -7.65
N GLY A 56 10.91 -3.51 -6.81
CA GLY A 56 9.74 -3.62 -5.96
C GLY A 56 8.92 -2.34 -6.00
N SER A 57 7.97 -2.25 -5.11
CA SER A 57 7.14 -1.08 -4.86
C SER A 57 7.21 -0.71 -3.38
N ALA A 58 6.81 0.51 -3.03
CA ALA A 58 6.72 0.94 -1.65
C ALA A 58 5.75 2.09 -1.49
N VAL A 59 5.32 2.34 -0.25
CA VAL A 59 4.32 3.34 0.13
C VAL A 59 4.94 4.35 1.08
N ALA A 60 4.97 5.62 0.72
CA ALA A 60 5.40 6.67 1.63
C ALA A 60 4.33 6.87 2.74
N LEU A 61 4.75 6.76 3.99
CA LEU A 61 3.93 7.01 5.17
C LEU A 61 4.14 8.43 5.71
N SER A 62 5.30 8.99 5.45
CA SER A 62 5.69 10.34 5.80
C SER A 62 6.75 10.84 4.84
N ARG A 63 7.29 12.03 5.09
CA ARG A 63 8.38 12.54 4.27
C ARG A 63 9.69 11.77 4.42
N GLU A 64 9.87 11.02 5.48
CA GLU A 64 11.12 10.33 5.80
C GLU A 64 10.98 8.81 5.83
N TRP A 65 9.75 8.29 5.89
CA TRP A 65 9.49 6.88 6.07
C TRP A 65 8.64 6.29 4.96
N VAL A 66 9.06 5.12 4.51
CA VAL A 66 8.41 4.34 3.45
C VAL A 66 8.19 2.92 3.96
N LEU A 67 7.02 2.33 3.70
CA LEU A 67 6.68 0.95 4.02
C LEU A 67 6.72 0.10 2.75
N THR A 68 7.27 -1.09 2.85
CA THR A 68 7.38 -2.07 1.76
C THR A 68 7.24 -3.49 2.30
N ALA A 69 7.29 -4.51 1.43
CA ALA A 69 7.38 -5.90 1.83
C ALA A 69 8.77 -6.22 2.42
N GLY A 70 8.84 -7.10 3.42
CA GLY A 70 10.06 -7.51 4.09
C GLY A 70 11.07 -8.14 3.13
N HIS A 71 10.60 -9.03 2.25
CA HIS A 71 11.44 -9.68 1.24
C HIS A 71 12.06 -8.72 0.21
N ASN A 72 11.62 -7.48 0.10
CA ASN A 72 12.30 -6.45 -0.68
C ASN A 72 13.58 -5.95 0.00
N ALA A 73 13.70 -6.08 1.31
CA ALA A 73 14.87 -5.71 2.09
C ALA A 73 15.74 -6.92 2.47
N ASP A 74 15.16 -8.11 2.48
CA ASP A 74 15.79 -9.40 2.81
C ASP A 74 15.79 -10.28 1.56
N LEU A 75 16.89 -10.30 0.82
CA LEU A 75 17.03 -11.06 -0.42
C LEU A 75 17.71 -12.42 -0.21
N ASN A 76 18.25 -12.66 1.00
CA ASN A 76 18.87 -13.93 1.38
C ASN A 76 17.98 -14.81 2.26
N ASP A 77 16.77 -14.32 2.58
CA ASP A 77 15.72 -15.05 3.31
C ASP A 77 16.10 -15.42 4.75
N ASP A 78 16.85 -14.55 5.44
CA ASP A 78 17.24 -14.76 6.85
C ASP A 78 16.39 -13.96 7.86
N GLY A 79 15.39 -13.23 7.39
CA GLY A 79 14.49 -12.39 8.18
C GLY A 79 15.05 -11.00 8.50
N LEU A 80 16.27 -10.70 8.09
CA LEU A 80 16.93 -9.43 8.39
C LEU A 80 17.23 -8.66 7.10
N PRO A 81 17.31 -7.32 7.17
CA PRO A 81 17.81 -6.55 6.02
C PRO A 81 19.24 -6.98 5.66
N ASP A 82 19.47 -7.27 4.40
CA ASP A 82 20.79 -7.64 3.89
C ASP A 82 21.85 -6.58 4.23
N ALA A 83 23.02 -7.00 4.71
CA ALA A 83 24.12 -6.10 5.10
C ALA A 83 24.62 -5.21 3.95
N LEU A 84 24.47 -5.68 2.70
CA LEU A 84 24.82 -4.96 1.48
C LEU A 84 23.55 -4.44 0.75
N TRP A 85 22.42 -4.41 1.42
CA TRP A 85 21.20 -3.90 0.84
C TRP A 85 21.35 -2.41 0.52
N GLY A 86 21.02 -2.04 -0.70
CA GLY A 86 20.98 -0.67 -1.16
C GLY A 86 19.70 -0.44 -1.97
N GLY A 87 19.02 0.65 -1.69
CA GLY A 87 17.75 0.93 -2.33
C GLY A 87 17.55 2.39 -2.68
N THR A 88 16.76 2.59 -3.71
CA THR A 88 16.29 3.92 -4.13
C THR A 88 14.78 3.88 -4.28
N PHE A 89 14.10 4.77 -3.58
CA PHE A 89 12.67 5.00 -3.74
C PHE A 89 12.43 6.02 -4.84
N ASN A 90 11.78 5.61 -5.92
CA ASN A 90 11.57 6.42 -7.12
C ASN A 90 10.12 6.86 -7.19
N LEU A 91 9.88 8.17 -7.15
CA LEU A 91 8.55 8.76 -7.27
C LEU A 91 8.45 9.48 -8.63
N PRO A 92 7.60 9.00 -9.54
CA PRO A 92 7.33 9.71 -10.80
C PRO A 92 6.90 11.15 -10.55
N GLY A 93 7.56 12.10 -11.23
CA GLY A 93 7.34 13.53 -11.05
C GLY A 93 8.13 14.19 -9.91
N TYR A 94 8.74 13.43 -8.99
CA TYR A 94 9.50 13.97 -7.86
C TYR A 94 10.97 13.56 -7.84
N GLY A 95 11.34 12.45 -8.51
CA GLY A 95 12.72 11.96 -8.58
C GLY A 95 12.99 10.72 -7.72
N SER A 96 14.27 10.50 -7.41
CA SER A 96 14.77 9.32 -6.71
C SER A 96 15.36 9.69 -5.36
N PHE A 97 15.01 8.93 -4.33
CA PHE A 97 15.39 9.15 -2.93
C PHE A 97 16.13 7.91 -2.44
N GLY A 98 17.40 8.07 -2.02
CA GLY A 98 18.19 6.98 -1.46
C GLY A 98 17.63 6.50 -0.12
N VAL A 99 17.70 5.20 0.14
CA VAL A 99 17.36 4.60 1.43
C VAL A 99 18.59 4.60 2.31
N ALA A 100 18.48 5.15 3.53
CA ALA A 100 19.56 5.21 4.51
C ALA A 100 19.58 3.97 5.40
N GLN A 101 18.41 3.46 5.79
CA GLN A 101 18.24 2.29 6.66
C GLN A 101 16.99 1.51 6.28
N ALA A 102 17.03 0.20 6.54
CA ALA A 102 15.89 -0.70 6.43
C ALA A 102 15.69 -1.45 7.75
N PHE A 103 14.42 -1.75 8.07
CA PHE A 103 14.01 -2.45 9.27
C PHE A 103 12.92 -3.45 8.88
N THR A 104 13.20 -4.74 8.90
CA THR A 104 12.19 -5.78 8.78
C THR A 104 11.41 -5.91 10.09
N HIS A 105 10.16 -6.37 10.03
CA HIS A 105 9.42 -6.71 11.25
C HIS A 105 10.13 -7.83 12.01
N SER A 106 10.12 -7.77 13.35
CA SER A 106 10.94 -8.70 14.18
C SER A 106 10.49 -10.16 14.11
N SER A 107 9.24 -10.42 13.74
CA SER A 107 8.70 -11.77 13.53
C SER A 107 8.91 -12.26 12.08
N PHE A 108 9.31 -11.41 11.16
CA PHE A 108 9.60 -11.81 9.79
C PHE A 108 10.83 -12.73 9.77
N THR A 109 10.67 -13.92 9.21
CA THR A 109 11.70 -14.98 9.20
C THR A 109 12.17 -15.38 7.80
N GLY A 110 11.84 -14.57 6.81
CA GLY A 110 12.07 -14.83 5.39
C GLY A 110 10.76 -15.10 4.64
N PHE A 111 10.75 -14.83 3.35
CA PHE A 111 9.57 -14.93 2.51
C PHE A 111 9.15 -16.40 2.29
N ALA A 112 7.87 -16.70 2.57
CA ALA A 112 7.28 -18.03 2.44
C ALA A 112 7.94 -19.14 3.30
N SER A 113 8.66 -18.79 4.38
CA SER A 113 9.30 -19.76 5.24
C SER A 113 9.18 -19.38 6.73
N PRO A 114 8.23 -19.92 7.50
CA PRO A 114 7.23 -20.94 7.14
C PRO A 114 5.96 -20.38 6.47
N SER A 115 5.77 -19.09 6.46
CA SER A 115 4.55 -18.44 5.98
C SER A 115 4.86 -17.14 5.25
N VAL A 116 3.82 -16.40 4.82
CA VAL A 116 3.91 -15.05 4.27
C VAL A 116 3.53 -13.98 5.29
N ASN A 117 3.36 -14.38 6.57
CA ASN A 117 3.08 -13.45 7.66
C ASN A 117 4.29 -12.54 7.90
N ASP A 118 4.07 -11.40 8.52
CA ASP A 118 5.11 -10.43 8.92
C ASP A 118 6.00 -9.88 7.79
N ASP A 119 5.67 -10.16 6.53
CA ASP A 119 6.46 -9.73 5.37
C ASP A 119 6.36 -8.21 5.16
N LEU A 120 6.90 -7.46 6.12
CA LEU A 120 6.92 -6.00 6.14
C LEU A 120 8.32 -5.45 6.46
N ALA A 121 8.68 -4.35 5.80
CA ALA A 121 9.86 -3.57 6.11
C ALA A 121 9.59 -2.06 6.06
N LEU A 122 10.17 -1.33 7.01
CA LEU A 122 10.22 0.12 7.03
C LEU A 122 11.57 0.61 6.50
N LEU A 123 11.52 1.58 5.60
CA LEU A 123 12.70 2.18 5.00
C LEU A 123 12.78 3.65 5.43
N HIS A 124 13.89 4.04 6.01
CA HIS A 124 14.21 5.44 6.31
C HIS A 124 14.95 6.06 5.14
N LEU A 125 14.45 7.17 4.61
CA LEU A 125 15.06 7.85 3.47
C LEU A 125 16.26 8.72 3.92
N ALA A 126 17.29 8.77 3.09
CA ALA A 126 18.46 9.61 3.32
C ALA A 126 18.17 11.11 3.26
N VAL A 127 17.16 11.49 2.50
CA VAL A 127 16.63 12.86 2.39
C VAL A 127 15.11 12.83 2.38
N PRO A 128 14.45 13.80 3.03
CA PRO A 128 13.00 13.84 3.09
C PRO A 128 12.35 14.07 1.72
N LEU A 129 11.18 13.48 1.52
CA LEU A 129 10.31 13.74 0.38
C LEU A 129 9.87 15.22 0.34
N PRO A 130 9.45 15.74 -0.82
CA PRO A 130 9.03 17.12 -0.99
C PRO A 130 7.90 17.53 -0.03
N ILE A 131 7.91 18.82 0.36
CA ILE A 131 6.83 19.41 1.17
C ILE A 131 5.55 19.45 0.34
N GLY A 132 4.41 19.20 0.99
CA GLY A 132 3.09 19.27 0.35
C GLY A 132 2.61 17.97 -0.26
N MET A 133 3.38 16.88 -0.16
CA MET A 133 2.88 15.55 -0.51
C MET A 133 1.82 15.07 0.50
N GLY A 134 0.73 14.48 -0.02
CA GLY A 134 -0.23 13.75 0.79
C GLY A 134 0.25 12.32 1.02
N PHE A 135 -0.12 11.74 2.16
CA PHE A 135 0.17 10.35 2.53
C PHE A 135 -1.14 9.64 2.91
N PRO A 136 -1.26 8.32 2.71
CA PRO A 136 -2.42 7.59 3.19
C PRO A 136 -2.39 7.52 4.72
N THR A 137 -3.55 7.38 5.33
CA THR A 137 -3.64 6.99 6.74
C THR A 137 -3.51 5.47 6.85
N LEU A 138 -3.00 4.95 7.98
CA LEU A 138 -3.04 3.52 8.23
C LEU A 138 -4.48 3.09 8.49
N GLY A 139 -4.93 2.05 7.79
CA GLY A 139 -6.23 1.43 8.02
C GLY A 139 -6.27 0.73 9.38
N SER A 140 -7.37 0.88 10.09
CA SER A 140 -7.55 0.26 11.42
C SER A 140 -8.16 -1.13 11.37
N SER A 141 -8.72 -1.53 10.24
CA SER A 141 -9.38 -2.83 10.05
C SER A 141 -9.60 -3.11 8.58
N ALA A 142 -9.78 -4.38 8.24
CA ALA A 142 -10.27 -4.85 6.96
C ALA A 142 -11.31 -5.95 7.16
N GLY A 143 -12.23 -6.12 6.22
CA GLY A 143 -13.27 -7.13 6.23
C GLY A 143 -13.30 -7.94 4.93
N ILE A 144 -13.81 -9.17 5.01
CA ILE A 144 -14.16 -9.92 3.80
C ILE A 144 -15.25 -9.14 3.05
N GLY A 145 -15.07 -9.00 1.73
CA GLY A 145 -15.94 -8.18 0.89
C GLY A 145 -15.52 -6.72 0.78
N ASP A 146 -14.48 -6.28 1.48
CA ASP A 146 -13.95 -4.92 1.32
C ASP A 146 -13.33 -4.75 -0.07
N PHE A 147 -13.78 -3.69 -0.75
CA PHE A 147 -13.22 -3.29 -2.03
C PHE A 147 -11.87 -2.60 -1.81
N ILE A 148 -10.84 -3.10 -2.46
CA ILE A 148 -9.48 -2.58 -2.37
C ILE A 148 -8.97 -2.12 -3.73
N THR A 149 -8.15 -1.07 -3.72
CA THR A 149 -7.38 -0.61 -4.87
C THR A 149 -5.92 -1.00 -4.68
N LEU A 150 -5.42 -1.84 -5.57
CA LEU A 150 -4.03 -2.29 -5.59
C LEU A 150 -3.22 -1.32 -6.44
N VAL A 151 -2.03 -0.92 -5.94
CA VAL A 151 -1.16 0.05 -6.63
C VAL A 151 0.28 -0.44 -6.58
N GLY A 152 0.98 -0.37 -7.72
CA GLY A 152 2.38 -0.77 -7.79
C GLY A 152 3.07 -0.45 -9.11
N PHE A 153 4.28 -1.01 -9.27
CA PHE A 153 5.17 -0.79 -10.43
C PHE A 153 5.62 -2.11 -11.08
N GLY A 154 4.97 -3.20 -10.73
CA GLY A 154 5.29 -4.54 -11.16
C GLY A 154 4.98 -4.82 -12.62
N ARG A 155 5.12 -6.11 -12.96
CA ARG A 155 4.73 -6.63 -14.27
C ARG A 155 3.24 -6.46 -14.47
N SER A 156 2.85 -6.28 -15.72
CA SER A 156 1.45 -6.15 -16.14
C SER A 156 1.18 -7.05 -17.34
N GLY A 157 -0.08 -7.22 -17.69
CA GLY A 157 -0.49 -8.08 -18.80
C GLY A 157 -2.00 -8.20 -18.90
N TYR A 158 -2.46 -9.40 -19.23
CA TYR A 158 -3.87 -9.70 -19.47
C TYR A 158 -4.25 -11.01 -18.78
N GLY A 159 -5.41 -11.07 -18.18
CA GLY A 159 -5.88 -12.29 -17.48
C GLY A 159 -5.86 -13.55 -18.34
N SER A 160 -6.12 -13.44 -19.64
CA SER A 160 -6.05 -14.58 -20.56
C SER A 160 -4.63 -15.03 -20.90
N TYR A 161 -3.63 -14.13 -20.80
CA TYR A 161 -2.25 -14.41 -21.25
C TYR A 161 -1.20 -14.32 -20.14
N GLY A 162 -1.54 -13.71 -19.01
CA GLY A 162 -0.60 -13.43 -17.94
C GLY A 162 0.27 -12.21 -18.22
N TYR A 163 1.47 -12.18 -17.63
CA TYR A 163 2.37 -11.03 -17.70
C TYR A 163 2.98 -10.84 -19.08
N THR A 164 2.66 -9.74 -19.75
CA THR A 164 3.20 -9.34 -21.07
C THR A 164 4.06 -8.08 -21.00
N THR A 165 4.02 -7.34 -19.88
CA THR A 165 4.74 -6.08 -19.67
C THR A 165 5.68 -6.21 -18.49
N ASN A 166 6.89 -5.71 -18.60
CA ASN A 166 7.89 -5.75 -17.53
C ASN A 166 7.59 -4.73 -16.41
N ALA A 167 8.12 -5.02 -15.20
CA ALA A 167 8.17 -4.07 -14.10
C ALA A 167 8.94 -2.80 -14.49
N SER A 168 8.48 -1.64 -14.06
CA SER A 168 8.99 -0.33 -14.39
C SER A 168 9.43 0.43 -13.14
N LEU A 169 10.24 1.47 -13.28
CA LEU A 169 10.51 2.45 -12.22
C LEU A 169 9.68 3.73 -12.38
N THR A 170 8.93 3.84 -13.47
CA THR A 170 8.18 5.05 -13.84
C THR A 170 6.69 4.83 -14.04
N ASP A 171 6.29 3.60 -14.34
CA ASP A 171 4.92 3.28 -14.71
C ASP A 171 4.13 2.78 -13.50
N ARG A 172 3.59 3.72 -12.71
CA ARG A 172 2.66 3.38 -11.63
C ARG A 172 1.34 2.94 -12.22
N ARG A 173 0.90 1.75 -11.86
CA ARG A 173 -0.37 1.16 -12.27
C ARG A 173 -1.25 0.91 -11.05
N TYR A 174 -2.56 0.87 -11.28
CA TYR A 174 -3.53 0.57 -10.24
C TYR A 174 -4.71 -0.22 -10.77
N GLY A 175 -5.43 -0.86 -9.84
CA GLY A 175 -6.66 -1.55 -10.13
C GLY A 175 -7.30 -2.09 -8.87
N SER A 176 -8.42 -2.77 -9.03
CA SER A 176 -9.28 -3.12 -7.92
C SER A 176 -9.48 -4.61 -7.79
N ASN A 177 -9.70 -5.03 -6.55
CA ASN A 177 -10.15 -6.36 -6.22
C ASN A 177 -10.99 -6.30 -4.92
N VAL A 178 -11.47 -7.43 -4.46
CA VAL A 178 -12.22 -7.59 -3.21
C VAL A 178 -11.46 -8.55 -2.31
N ILE A 179 -11.43 -8.30 -1.01
CA ILE A 179 -10.84 -9.23 -0.05
C ILE A 179 -11.77 -10.43 0.12
N ASP A 180 -11.29 -11.63 -0.22
CA ASP A 180 -12.06 -12.86 -0.17
C ASP A 180 -11.87 -13.63 1.14
N SER A 181 -10.65 -13.60 1.68
CA SER A 181 -10.32 -14.34 2.89
C SER A 181 -9.13 -13.73 3.63
N PHE A 182 -8.96 -14.19 4.87
CA PHE A 182 -7.81 -13.88 5.70
C PHE A 182 -7.07 -15.15 6.09
N GLN A 183 -5.74 -15.03 6.23
CA GLN A 183 -4.91 -15.97 6.94
C GLN A 183 -4.58 -15.36 8.30
N LEU A 184 -4.64 -16.19 9.33
CA LEU A 184 -4.30 -15.79 10.69
C LEU A 184 -2.78 -15.76 10.87
N ASP A 185 -2.35 -15.08 11.94
CA ASP A 185 -0.96 -15.07 12.37
C ASP A 185 -0.44 -16.49 12.63
N ASP A 186 0.84 -16.69 12.49
CA ASP A 186 1.51 -17.96 12.75
C ASP A 186 2.07 -18.07 14.17
N GLU A 187 2.01 -17.01 14.98
CA GLU A 187 2.31 -17.05 16.41
C GLU A 187 1.12 -17.49 17.28
N GLY A 188 -0.06 -17.67 16.70
CA GLY A 188 -1.24 -18.21 17.38
C GLY A 188 -2.05 -17.20 18.18
N SER A 189 -1.92 -15.89 17.88
CA SER A 189 -2.77 -14.85 18.50
C SER A 189 -4.22 -14.90 18.01
N GLY A 190 -4.43 -15.50 16.82
CA GLY A 190 -5.73 -15.57 16.17
C GLY A 190 -6.12 -14.29 15.44
N ARG A 191 -5.21 -13.32 15.29
CA ARG A 191 -5.44 -12.12 14.48
C ARG A 191 -5.29 -12.44 13.01
N ALA A 192 -6.09 -11.79 12.16
CA ALA A 192 -5.89 -11.81 10.73
C ALA A 192 -4.68 -10.93 10.38
N GLU A 193 -3.71 -11.46 9.64
CA GLU A 193 -2.50 -10.74 9.23
C GLU A 193 -2.32 -10.70 7.73
N VAL A 194 -2.85 -11.69 7.01
CA VAL A 194 -2.73 -11.77 5.57
C VAL A 194 -4.11 -11.69 4.94
N PHE A 195 -4.28 -10.82 3.95
CA PHE A 195 -5.47 -10.79 3.11
C PHE A 195 -5.20 -11.54 1.80
N ARG A 196 -6.24 -12.17 1.26
CA ARG A 196 -6.22 -12.89 -0.01
C ARG A 196 -7.40 -12.48 -0.88
N TYR A 197 -7.20 -12.54 -2.18
CA TYR A 197 -8.21 -12.31 -3.21
C TYR A 197 -7.92 -13.21 -4.41
N ASP A 198 -8.94 -13.53 -5.19
CA ASP A 198 -8.78 -14.24 -6.45
C ASP A 198 -8.81 -13.29 -7.65
N PHE A 199 -8.50 -13.80 -8.83
CA PHE A 199 -8.50 -13.07 -10.08
C PHE A 199 -9.38 -13.78 -11.09
N ASP A 200 -10.61 -13.35 -11.20
CA ASP A 200 -11.64 -14.01 -11.95
C ASP A 200 -11.71 -13.59 -13.41
N ALA A 201 -12.04 -14.55 -14.27
CA ALA A 201 -12.51 -14.21 -15.61
C ALA A 201 -13.86 -13.50 -15.54
N PRO A 202 -14.18 -12.59 -16.49
CA PRO A 202 -15.40 -11.77 -16.47
C PRO A 202 -16.71 -12.54 -16.40
N THR A 203 -16.67 -13.80 -16.76
CA THR A 203 -17.85 -14.69 -16.83
C THR A 203 -17.88 -15.74 -15.72
N THR A 204 -16.85 -15.77 -14.85
CA THR A 204 -16.79 -16.70 -13.74
C THR A 204 -17.17 -16.00 -12.44
N THR A 205 -17.78 -16.77 -11.54
CA THR A 205 -17.99 -16.32 -10.16
C THR A 205 -16.83 -16.84 -9.34
N GLY A 206 -16.13 -15.93 -8.64
CA GLY A 206 -15.02 -16.26 -7.78
C GLY A 206 -15.39 -17.03 -6.52
N LEU A 207 -14.40 -17.28 -5.69
CA LEU A 207 -14.57 -17.96 -4.41
C LEU A 207 -15.48 -17.17 -3.46
N VAL A 208 -15.37 -15.84 -3.47
CA VAL A 208 -16.21 -14.94 -2.68
C VAL A 208 -16.43 -13.65 -3.48
N GLY A 209 -17.67 -13.17 -3.56
CA GLY A 209 -17.97 -11.86 -4.16
C GLY A 209 -18.16 -11.87 -5.67
N GLY A 210 -17.65 -12.85 -6.40
CA GLY A 210 -17.69 -12.94 -7.85
C GLY A 210 -16.83 -11.91 -8.56
N SER A 211 -16.68 -12.05 -9.87
CA SER A 211 -15.88 -11.16 -10.71
C SER A 211 -16.39 -9.72 -10.67
N LEU A 212 -15.49 -8.75 -10.52
CA LEU A 212 -15.78 -7.32 -10.64
C LEU A 212 -15.97 -6.89 -12.09
N GLY A 213 -15.70 -7.77 -13.04
CA GLY A 213 -15.80 -7.52 -14.48
C GLY A 213 -14.46 -7.13 -15.12
N ASN A 214 -14.43 -7.17 -16.44
CA ASN A 214 -13.21 -7.11 -17.26
C ASN A 214 -12.32 -5.90 -17.00
N ASP A 215 -12.90 -4.74 -16.81
CA ASP A 215 -12.13 -3.50 -16.78
C ASP A 215 -11.74 -3.08 -15.36
N ILE A 216 -12.08 -3.88 -14.34
CA ILE A 216 -11.97 -3.48 -12.94
C ILE A 216 -11.06 -4.42 -12.17
N GLU A 217 -11.30 -5.74 -12.28
CA GLU A 217 -10.61 -6.73 -11.47
C GLU A 217 -9.14 -6.89 -11.88
N THR A 218 -8.29 -7.09 -10.89
CA THR A 218 -6.84 -7.15 -11.08
C THR A 218 -6.17 -8.14 -10.16
N ILE A 219 -4.96 -8.54 -10.56
CA ILE A 219 -3.98 -9.19 -9.70
C ILE A 219 -2.66 -8.44 -9.76
N ILE A 220 -1.88 -8.51 -8.70
CA ILE A 220 -0.50 -8.01 -8.66
C ILE A 220 0.44 -8.94 -9.41
N GLY A 221 1.66 -8.47 -9.71
CA GLY A 221 2.70 -9.25 -10.36
C GLY A 221 4.09 -8.99 -9.79
N PRO A 222 5.11 -9.73 -10.23
CA PRO A 222 6.49 -9.51 -9.80
C PRO A 222 6.91 -8.05 -9.93
N GLY A 223 7.34 -7.44 -8.82
CA GLY A 223 7.66 -6.02 -8.71
C GLY A 223 6.56 -5.15 -8.08
N ASP A 224 5.35 -5.68 -7.88
CA ASP A 224 4.31 -5.01 -7.08
C ASP A 224 4.46 -5.27 -5.58
N SER A 225 5.33 -6.19 -5.19
CA SER A 225 5.71 -6.43 -3.79
C SER A 225 6.09 -5.11 -3.10
N GLY A 226 5.48 -4.84 -1.95
CA GLY A 226 5.62 -3.59 -1.23
C GLY A 226 4.70 -2.46 -1.69
N GLY A 227 3.95 -2.65 -2.78
CA GLY A 227 2.93 -1.72 -3.23
C GLY A 227 1.69 -1.71 -2.31
N ALA A 228 0.81 -0.76 -2.55
CA ALA A 228 -0.32 -0.51 -1.68
C ALA A 228 -1.55 -1.35 -2.01
N ALA A 229 -2.23 -1.85 -0.99
CA ALA A 229 -3.65 -2.17 -1.02
C ALA A 229 -4.39 -1.07 -0.25
N LEU A 230 -5.22 -0.30 -0.94
CA LEU A 230 -5.86 0.92 -0.45
C LEU A 230 -7.37 0.77 -0.39
N ARG A 231 -7.97 1.45 0.59
CA ARG A 231 -9.43 1.67 0.65
C ARG A 231 -9.71 3.16 0.55
N GLN A 232 -10.68 3.53 -0.28
CA GLN A 232 -11.12 4.92 -0.35
C GLN A 232 -12.16 5.19 0.75
N THR A 233 -11.96 6.29 1.48
CA THR A 233 -12.87 6.75 2.52
C THR A 233 -13.29 8.20 2.26
N ALA A 234 -14.24 8.70 3.06
CA ALA A 234 -14.63 10.12 2.99
C ALA A 234 -13.46 11.08 3.35
N ASN A 235 -12.44 10.59 4.05
CA ASN A 235 -11.28 11.37 4.51
C ASN A 235 -10.04 11.20 3.62
N GLY A 236 -10.13 10.43 2.53
CA GLY A 236 -9.02 10.13 1.64
C GLY A 236 -8.69 8.63 1.57
N TRP A 237 -7.46 8.32 1.24
CA TRP A 237 -7.00 6.95 1.10
C TRP A 237 -6.51 6.39 2.44
N GLU A 238 -6.96 5.18 2.77
CA GLU A 238 -6.43 4.35 3.84
C GLU A 238 -5.57 3.23 3.26
N LEU A 239 -4.38 3.03 3.81
CA LEU A 239 -3.54 1.89 3.53
C LEU A 239 -4.05 0.70 4.35
N VAL A 240 -4.67 -0.27 3.67
CA VAL A 240 -5.22 -1.48 4.30
C VAL A 240 -4.15 -2.55 4.43
N GLY A 241 -3.28 -2.66 3.42
CA GLY A 241 -2.23 -3.67 3.40
C GLY A 241 -1.12 -3.35 2.41
N ILE A 242 -0.10 -4.19 2.43
CA ILE A 242 1.04 -4.19 1.53
C ILE A 242 0.96 -5.43 0.65
N ASN A 243 1.05 -5.25 -0.66
CA ASN A 243 1.09 -6.34 -1.63
C ASN A 243 2.35 -7.18 -1.44
N THR A 244 2.23 -8.50 -1.34
CA THR A 244 3.40 -9.35 -1.09
C THR A 244 3.53 -10.55 -2.04
N PHE A 245 2.44 -11.24 -2.39
CA PHE A 245 2.56 -12.50 -3.13
C PHE A 245 1.45 -12.70 -4.15
N THR A 246 1.72 -13.61 -5.10
CA THR A 246 0.74 -14.24 -5.98
C THR A 246 0.98 -15.73 -6.03
N GLU A 247 -0.10 -16.52 -6.19
CA GLU A 247 -0.07 -17.96 -6.37
C GLU A 247 -0.81 -18.30 -7.67
N GLY A 248 -0.21 -19.19 -8.49
CA GLY A 248 -0.84 -19.66 -9.71
C GLY A 248 0.07 -19.66 -10.94
N TYR A 249 -0.48 -19.31 -12.09
CA TYR A 249 0.13 -19.58 -13.40
C TYR A 249 0.66 -18.32 -14.11
N GLY A 250 1.06 -17.30 -13.35
CA GLY A 250 1.75 -16.13 -13.92
C GLY A 250 0.82 -14.97 -14.28
N GLY A 251 -0.15 -14.68 -13.44
CA GLY A 251 -1.09 -13.55 -13.57
C GLY A 251 -2.22 -13.84 -14.53
N ARG A 252 -2.72 -15.07 -14.52
CA ARG A 252 -3.88 -15.47 -15.33
C ARG A 252 -5.13 -15.54 -14.50
N PHE A 253 -6.28 -15.53 -15.17
CA PHE A 253 -7.55 -15.83 -14.54
C PHE A 253 -7.49 -17.16 -13.77
N GLY A 254 -7.97 -17.15 -12.52
CA GLY A 254 -7.90 -18.24 -11.57
C GLY A 254 -6.67 -18.21 -10.65
N ASP A 255 -5.71 -17.32 -10.89
CA ASP A 255 -4.63 -17.06 -9.94
C ASP A 255 -5.17 -16.31 -8.71
N THR A 256 -4.45 -16.40 -7.58
CA THR A 256 -4.76 -15.68 -6.36
C THR A 256 -3.62 -14.72 -6.02
N GLY A 257 -3.96 -13.65 -5.35
CA GLY A 257 -3.01 -12.68 -4.84
C GLY A 257 -3.29 -12.35 -3.38
N GLY A 258 -2.35 -11.64 -2.76
CA GLY A 258 -2.53 -11.22 -1.39
C GLY A 258 -1.40 -10.34 -0.88
N GLY A 259 -1.49 -10.04 0.41
CA GLY A 259 -0.51 -9.24 1.10
C GLY A 259 -0.75 -9.18 2.59
N VAL A 260 0.12 -8.47 3.27
CA VAL A 260 0.07 -8.30 4.72
C VAL A 260 -0.78 -7.09 5.08
N LEU A 261 -1.73 -7.27 6.00
CA LEU A 261 -2.54 -6.19 6.56
C LEU A 261 -1.66 -5.25 7.40
N VAL A 262 -1.91 -3.94 7.36
CA VAL A 262 -1.13 -2.99 8.17
C VAL A 262 -1.67 -2.81 9.57
N ALA A 263 -2.95 -3.06 9.80
CA ALA A 263 -3.60 -2.85 11.10
C ALA A 263 -2.95 -3.64 12.26
N PRO A 264 -2.58 -4.93 12.10
CA PRO A 264 -1.88 -5.69 13.14
C PRO A 264 -0.52 -5.10 13.54
N TYR A 265 0.12 -4.39 12.61
CA TYR A 265 1.48 -3.84 12.75
C TYR A 265 1.52 -2.33 13.02
N ALA A 266 0.37 -1.71 13.25
CA ALA A 266 0.26 -0.26 13.43
C ALA A 266 1.16 0.26 14.57
N ASP A 267 1.18 -0.43 15.71
CA ASP A 267 2.01 -0.08 16.86
C ASP A 267 3.51 -0.11 16.51
N TRP A 268 3.96 -1.16 15.81
CA TRP A 268 5.34 -1.26 15.35
C TRP A 268 5.71 -0.14 14.38
N ILE A 269 4.80 0.18 13.45
CA ILE A 269 4.99 1.28 12.49
C ILE A 269 5.13 2.61 13.24
N TYR A 270 4.20 2.93 14.15
CA TYR A 270 4.24 4.19 14.91
C TYR A 270 5.47 4.29 15.82
N GLN A 271 5.84 3.21 16.51
CA GLN A 271 7.01 3.18 17.39
C GLN A 271 8.32 3.36 16.62
N THR A 272 8.45 2.72 15.46
CA THR A 272 9.66 2.77 14.65
C THR A 272 9.80 4.12 13.94
N THR A 273 8.70 4.65 13.41
CA THR A 273 8.73 5.85 12.55
C THR A 273 8.57 7.15 13.32
N GLY A 274 7.99 7.11 14.50
CA GLY A 274 7.59 8.32 15.24
C GLY A 274 6.45 9.10 14.59
N ILE A 275 5.78 8.56 13.59
CA ILE A 275 4.58 9.16 12.99
C ILE A 275 3.47 9.19 14.04
N PRO A 276 2.78 10.32 14.29
CA PRO A 276 1.71 10.37 15.29
C PRO A 276 0.54 9.46 14.92
N GLU A 277 0.05 8.70 15.89
CA GLU A 277 -1.21 7.98 15.73
C GLU A 277 -2.37 8.95 15.43
N PRO A 278 -3.37 8.54 14.63
CA PRO A 278 -4.49 9.43 14.25
C PRO A 278 -5.21 10.10 15.42
N GLY A 279 -5.27 9.45 16.59
CA GLY A 279 -5.87 9.99 17.82
C GLY A 279 -5.07 11.11 18.50
N TRP A 280 -3.74 11.12 18.37
CA TRP A 280 -2.86 12.08 19.05
C TRP A 280 -2.94 13.48 18.44
N VAL A 281 -3.13 13.60 17.15
CA VAL A 281 -3.29 14.89 16.46
C VAL A 281 -4.52 15.62 16.97
N GLY A 282 -5.62 14.90 17.20
CA GLY A 282 -6.84 15.46 17.81
C GLY A 282 -6.61 15.95 19.24
N MET A 283 -5.88 15.18 20.07
CA MET A 283 -5.58 15.58 21.47
C MET A 283 -4.64 16.80 21.54
N LEU A 284 -3.64 16.89 20.69
CA LEU A 284 -2.74 18.04 20.61
C LEU A 284 -3.49 19.31 20.19
N MET A 285 -4.38 19.24 19.22
CA MET A 285 -5.23 20.37 18.80
C MET A 285 -6.18 20.80 19.93
N ILE A 286 -6.82 19.88 20.62
CA ILE A 286 -7.69 20.17 21.77
C ILE A 286 -6.87 20.82 22.90
N SER A 287 -5.68 20.30 23.20
CA SER A 287 -4.78 20.84 24.22
C SER A 287 -4.33 22.26 23.90
N MET A 288 -4.00 22.56 22.65
CA MET A 288 -3.64 23.90 22.20
C MET A 288 -4.82 24.86 22.26
N ILE A 289 -6.03 24.43 21.90
CA ILE A 289 -7.25 25.25 21.98
C ILE A 289 -7.57 25.56 23.46
N LEU A 290 -7.47 24.57 24.35
CA LEU A 290 -7.70 24.76 25.79
C LEU A 290 -6.64 25.66 26.42
N ALA A 291 -5.36 25.51 26.05
CA ALA A 291 -4.27 26.35 26.55
C ALA A 291 -4.41 27.81 26.09
N ASN A 292 -4.83 28.03 24.84
CA ASN A 292 -5.09 29.41 24.32
C ASN A 292 -6.37 29.99 24.94
N GLY A 293 -7.40 29.19 25.16
CA GLY A 293 -8.62 29.61 25.86
C GLY A 293 -8.36 30.01 27.33
N TYR A 294 -7.47 29.28 28.02
CA TYR A 294 -7.06 29.61 29.39
C TYR A 294 -6.25 30.92 29.46
N ARG A 295 -5.28 31.12 28.57
CA ARG A 295 -4.49 32.35 28.49
C ARG A 295 -5.38 33.59 28.21
N SER A 296 -6.38 33.45 27.37
CA SER A 296 -7.30 34.56 27.06
C SER A 296 -8.24 34.91 28.24
N ARG A 297 -8.56 33.98 29.13
CA ARG A 297 -9.35 34.23 30.36
C ARG A 297 -8.51 34.89 31.44
N VAL A 298 -7.27 34.49 31.67
CA VAL A 298 -6.37 35.06 32.66
C VAL A 298 -6.06 36.54 32.32
N TRP A 299 -5.91 36.85 31.04
CA TRP A 299 -5.67 38.28 30.60
C TRP A 299 -6.89 39.20 30.78
N ARG A 300 -8.11 38.68 30.81
CA ARG A 300 -9.32 39.49 31.03
C ARG A 300 -9.58 39.80 32.49
N HIS A 301 -9.05 39.03 33.43
CA HIS A 301 -9.22 39.29 34.88
C HIS A 301 -8.13 40.17 35.49
N SER A 302 -7.03 40.48 34.76
CA SER A 302 -5.95 41.32 35.24
C SER A 302 -6.14 42.82 34.94
N LYS A 303 -7.25 43.24 34.33
CA LYS A 303 -7.59 44.63 34.08
C LYS A 303 -8.88 45.00 34.86
N ALA A 304 -8.79 45.06 36.18
CA ALA A 304 -9.77 45.76 36.99
C ALA A 304 -9.29 47.23 37.09
N PRO A 305 -10.18 48.22 36.91
CA PRO A 305 -9.79 49.61 37.08
C PRO A 305 -9.59 49.92 38.56
N THR A 306 -8.46 50.53 38.88
CA THR A 306 -8.26 51.21 40.15
C THR A 306 -8.91 52.60 40.01
N GLU A 307 -9.94 52.88 40.81
CA GLU A 307 -10.39 54.22 41.11
C GLU A 307 -9.37 54.98 41.94
#